data_a6d770356b1bdcc1e9aa8b0b012f0f61
#
_entry.id   a6d770356b1bdcc1e9aa8b0b012f0f61
#
_cell.length_a   1.000
_cell.length_b   1.000
_cell.length_c   1.000
_cell.angle_alpha   90.00
_cell.angle_beta   90.00
_cell.angle_gamma   90.00
#
_symmetry.space_group_name_H-M   'P 1'
#
loop_
_entity.id
_entity.type
_entity.pdbx_description
1 polymer ?
#
loop_
_entity_poly.entity_id
_entity_poly.type
_entity_poly.pdbx_seq_one_letter_code
_entity_poly.pdbx_strand_id
1 'polypeptide(L)'
;MRKILILISLKLFYFGNALAVTLYDALNQTYQNNIQLNAERENIKASEEDINISKADYKPTLTLSGSKSIENTNKLTNQSGGDASSSDADPLTTSIKLEQTILDYGRDLSFEKNLIGLDLAKAKLIKKEQDVLYSAIDVFTNLILAREKLSINRKNLNLLNRQLENDKIRLDRGQI
;
A
#
# COMPACT_ATOMS: atom_id res chain seq x y z
N MET A 1 12.60 -37.65 29.96
CA MET A 1 13.74 -36.87 29.49
C MET A 1 14.31 -37.32 28.14
N ARG A 2 14.53 -38.60 27.85
CA ARG A 2 15.06 -39.09 26.54
C ARG A 2 14.18 -38.76 25.33
N LYS A 3 12.85 -38.71 25.44
CA LYS A 3 11.94 -38.40 24.33
C LYS A 3 11.89 -36.92 23.97
N ILE A 4 12.19 -36.00 24.91
CA ILE A 4 12.27 -34.58 24.69
C ILE A 4 13.56 -34.21 23.97
N LEU A 5 14.66 -34.90 24.26
CA LEU A 5 15.95 -34.70 23.58
C LEU A 5 15.90 -35.08 22.08
N ILE A 6 15.14 -36.13 21.73
CA ILE A 6 14.95 -36.55 20.32
C ILE A 6 14.11 -35.51 19.55
N LEU A 7 13.11 -34.91 20.17
CA LEU A 7 12.28 -33.87 19.54
C LEU A 7 13.03 -32.55 19.32
N ILE A 8 13.97 -32.22 20.19
CA ILE A 8 14.85 -31.04 20.03
C ILE A 8 15.89 -31.28 18.94
N SER A 9 16.45 -32.50 18.83
CA SER A 9 17.42 -32.83 17.77
C SER A 9 16.77 -32.84 16.38
N LEU A 10 15.49 -33.21 16.28
CA LEU A 10 14.76 -33.24 15.00
C LEU A 10 14.42 -31.83 14.48
N LYS A 11 14.28 -30.83 15.38
CA LYS A 11 14.08 -29.43 14.98
C LYS A 11 15.35 -28.71 14.52
N LEU A 12 16.52 -29.18 14.92
CA LEU A 12 17.82 -28.62 14.49
C LEU A 12 18.22 -29.02 13.06
N PHE A 13 17.58 -30.05 12.49
CA PHE A 13 17.88 -30.52 11.13
C PHE A 13 17.12 -29.77 10.03
N TYR A 14 16.17 -28.85 10.38
CA TYR A 14 15.44 -28.04 9.41
C TYR A 14 16.12 -26.71 9.03
N PHE A 15 17.29 -26.40 9.58
CA PHE A 15 18.09 -25.22 9.21
C PHE A 15 19.17 -25.60 8.21
N GLY A 16 18.81 -25.74 6.92
CA GLY A 16 19.91 -26.03 6.03
C GLY A 16 19.65 -26.15 4.54
N ASN A 17 18.64 -25.50 4.01
CA ASN A 17 18.62 -25.22 2.57
C ASN A 17 18.69 -23.70 2.38
N ALA A 18 19.88 -23.15 2.49
CA ALA A 18 20.19 -21.88 1.85
C ALA A 18 20.17 -22.13 0.33
N LEU A 19 18.97 -22.27 -0.22
CA LEU A 19 18.77 -22.23 -1.66
C LEU A 19 19.37 -20.94 -2.15
N ALA A 20 20.34 -21.04 -3.05
CA ALA A 20 20.88 -19.86 -3.72
C ALA A 20 19.69 -19.18 -4.42
N VAL A 21 19.25 -18.05 -3.86
CA VAL A 21 18.16 -17.26 -4.44
C VAL A 21 18.60 -16.82 -5.82
N THR A 22 17.90 -17.27 -6.85
CA THR A 22 18.18 -16.86 -8.22
C THR A 22 17.60 -15.46 -8.48
N LEU A 23 18.09 -14.78 -9.51
CA LEU A 23 17.49 -13.52 -9.95
C LEU A 23 15.98 -13.69 -10.23
N TYR A 24 15.61 -14.81 -10.86
CA TYR A 24 14.21 -15.11 -11.16
C TYR A 24 13.36 -15.21 -9.88
N ASP A 25 13.85 -15.90 -8.85
CA ASP A 25 13.15 -16.03 -7.57
C ASP A 25 12.98 -14.66 -6.88
N ALA A 26 14.04 -13.84 -6.91
CA ALA A 26 14.00 -12.49 -6.35
C ALA A 26 12.98 -11.60 -7.08
N LEU A 27 12.94 -11.66 -8.42
CA LEU A 27 11.96 -10.90 -9.21
C LEU A 27 10.54 -11.38 -8.97
N ASN A 28 10.32 -12.69 -8.93
CA ASN A 28 9.00 -13.25 -8.67
C ASN A 28 8.47 -12.87 -7.27
N GLN A 29 9.30 -12.98 -6.25
CA GLN A 29 8.96 -12.54 -4.90
C GLN A 29 8.67 -11.03 -4.82
N THR A 30 9.48 -10.23 -5.51
CA THR A 30 9.27 -8.79 -5.59
C THR A 30 7.94 -8.48 -6.27
N TYR A 31 7.65 -9.10 -7.40
CA TYR A 31 6.40 -8.88 -8.14
C TYR A 31 5.15 -9.26 -7.33
N GLN A 32 5.22 -10.34 -6.55
CA GLN A 32 4.08 -10.83 -5.76
C GLN A 32 3.88 -10.05 -4.46
N ASN A 33 4.97 -9.66 -3.79
CA ASN A 33 4.90 -9.18 -2.41
C ASN A 33 5.21 -7.68 -2.26
N ASN A 34 5.52 -6.96 -3.35
CA ASN A 34 5.83 -5.55 -3.25
C ASN A 34 4.59 -4.73 -2.88
N ILE A 35 4.68 -4.01 -1.76
CA ILE A 35 3.58 -3.20 -1.21
C ILE A 35 3.13 -2.12 -2.20
N GLN A 36 4.06 -1.50 -2.94
CA GLN A 36 3.74 -0.45 -3.90
C GLN A 36 2.98 -0.98 -5.11
N LEU A 37 3.33 -2.19 -5.61
CA LEU A 37 2.59 -2.85 -6.67
C LEU A 37 1.19 -3.25 -6.21
N ASN A 38 1.07 -3.76 -5.00
CA ASN A 38 -0.23 -4.11 -4.44
C ASN A 38 -1.12 -2.88 -4.26
N ALA A 39 -0.55 -1.73 -3.83
CA ALA A 39 -1.29 -0.47 -3.76
C ALA A 39 -1.80 -0.01 -5.14
N GLU A 40 -0.98 -0.11 -6.22
CA GLU A 40 -1.43 0.24 -7.56
C GLU A 40 -2.49 -0.73 -8.11
N ARG A 41 -2.43 -2.01 -7.74
CA ARG A 41 -3.49 -2.98 -8.07
C ARG A 41 -4.83 -2.62 -7.41
N GLU A 42 -4.79 -2.17 -6.15
CA GLU A 42 -5.99 -1.67 -5.47
C GLU A 42 -6.50 -0.34 -6.05
N ASN A 43 -5.60 0.54 -6.54
CA ASN A 43 -5.99 1.76 -7.26
C ASN A 43 -6.78 1.47 -8.54
N ILE A 44 -6.48 0.38 -9.25
CA ILE A 44 -7.29 -0.06 -10.41
C ILE A 44 -8.70 -0.41 -9.95
N LYS A 45 -8.85 -1.17 -8.87
CA LYS A 45 -10.18 -1.53 -8.33
C LYS A 45 -10.95 -0.29 -7.90
N ALA A 46 -10.28 0.69 -7.26
CA ALA A 46 -10.90 1.96 -6.93
C ALA A 46 -11.39 2.70 -8.18
N SER A 47 -10.58 2.75 -9.25
CA SER A 47 -11.01 3.36 -10.52
C SER A 47 -12.15 2.59 -11.21
N GLU A 48 -12.26 1.28 -11.03
CA GLU A 48 -13.41 0.48 -11.49
C GLU A 48 -14.67 0.84 -10.71
N GLU A 49 -14.57 1.08 -9.39
CA GLU A 49 -15.69 1.53 -8.57
C GLU A 49 -16.12 2.97 -8.90
N ASP A 50 -15.20 3.87 -9.28
CA ASP A 50 -15.54 5.21 -9.76
C ASP A 50 -16.45 5.18 -11.00
N ILE A 51 -16.23 4.18 -11.88
CA ILE A 51 -17.13 3.94 -13.02
C ILE A 51 -18.51 3.48 -12.51
N ASN A 52 -18.57 2.60 -11.51
CA ASN A 52 -19.82 2.13 -10.93
C ASN A 52 -20.58 3.25 -10.23
N ILE A 53 -19.87 4.15 -9.54
CA ILE A 53 -20.43 5.37 -8.95
C ILE A 53 -21.06 6.25 -10.04
N SER A 54 -20.33 6.51 -11.14
CA SER A 54 -20.87 7.29 -12.26
C SER A 54 -22.10 6.65 -12.90
N LYS A 55 -22.18 5.32 -12.95
CA LYS A 55 -23.39 4.61 -13.37
C LYS A 55 -24.54 4.79 -12.39
N ALA A 56 -24.26 4.94 -11.09
CA ALA A 56 -25.29 5.17 -10.09
C ALA A 56 -25.97 6.55 -10.26
N ASP A 57 -25.28 7.55 -10.82
CA ASP A 57 -25.85 8.87 -11.12
C ASP A 57 -26.99 8.83 -12.15
N TYR A 58 -27.11 7.73 -12.89
CA TYR A 58 -28.25 7.48 -13.79
C TYR A 58 -29.48 6.88 -13.09
N LYS A 59 -29.38 6.55 -11.81
CA LYS A 59 -30.44 5.91 -11.02
C LYS A 59 -31.15 6.95 -10.13
N PRO A 60 -32.43 6.69 -9.73
CA PRO A 60 -33.09 7.55 -8.76
C PRO A 60 -32.41 7.46 -7.38
N THR A 61 -32.35 8.59 -6.70
CA THR A 61 -31.83 8.70 -5.33
C THR A 61 -33.00 8.81 -4.36
N LEU A 62 -33.05 7.94 -3.37
CA LEU A 62 -34.00 7.95 -2.28
C LEU A 62 -33.31 8.45 -1.01
N THR A 63 -33.77 9.58 -0.49
CA THR A 63 -33.27 10.18 0.74
C THR A 63 -34.32 10.14 1.83
N LEU A 64 -34.01 9.56 2.98
CA LEU A 64 -34.80 9.60 4.20
C LEU A 64 -34.13 10.58 5.16
N SER A 65 -34.86 11.60 5.61
CA SER A 65 -34.38 12.59 6.57
C SER A 65 -35.30 12.65 7.78
N GLY A 66 -34.71 12.82 8.96
CA GLY A 66 -35.45 13.06 10.20
C GLY A 66 -34.74 14.14 11.02
N SER A 67 -35.50 15.10 11.53
CA SER A 67 -34.99 16.12 12.43
C SER A 67 -35.95 16.32 13.61
N LYS A 68 -35.38 16.44 14.79
CA LYS A 68 -36.10 16.85 16.00
C LYS A 68 -35.45 18.12 16.52
N SER A 69 -36.23 19.17 16.74
CA SER A 69 -35.77 20.37 17.41
C SER A 69 -36.60 20.62 18.68
N ILE A 70 -36.01 21.29 19.63
CA ILE A 70 -36.67 21.76 20.86
C ILE A 70 -36.63 23.29 20.78
N GLU A 71 -37.80 23.89 20.70
CA GLU A 71 -37.90 25.33 20.58
C GLU A 71 -38.61 25.88 21.84
N ASN A 72 -37.92 26.70 22.61
CA ASN A 72 -38.41 27.36 23.80
C ASN A 72 -38.56 28.85 23.50
N THR A 73 -39.79 29.34 23.41
CA THR A 73 -40.05 30.75 23.15
C THR A 73 -40.53 31.47 24.40
N ASN A 74 -39.67 32.32 24.98
CA ASN A 74 -39.94 33.00 26.26
C ASN A 74 -40.72 34.34 26.14
N LYS A 75 -40.86 34.92 24.98
CA LYS A 75 -41.63 36.14 24.73
C LYS A 75 -42.13 36.24 23.31
N LEU A 76 -43.40 36.04 23.09
CA LEU A 76 -44.09 36.43 21.88
C LEU A 76 -44.89 37.71 22.17
N THR A 77 -44.49 38.86 21.65
CA THR A 77 -45.32 40.05 21.57
C THR A 77 -46.11 40.01 20.27
N ASN A 78 -47.43 39.93 20.36
CA ASN A 78 -48.24 40.13 19.18
C ASN A 78 -48.26 41.63 18.81
N GLN A 79 -48.57 41.90 17.50
CA GLN A 79 -48.57 43.26 16.93
C GLN A 79 -49.57 44.20 17.63
N SER A 80 -50.45 43.69 18.46
CA SER A 80 -51.53 44.41 19.16
C SER A 80 -51.21 44.68 20.64
N GLY A 81 -49.98 44.39 21.14
CA GLY A 81 -49.57 44.69 22.49
C GLY A 81 -50.23 43.84 23.61
N GLY A 82 -50.80 42.70 23.26
CA GLY A 82 -51.35 41.73 24.23
C GLY A 82 -50.24 40.91 24.92
N ASP A 83 -50.56 40.28 26.04
CA ASP A 83 -49.64 39.46 26.82
C ASP A 83 -49.00 38.36 25.99
N ALA A 84 -47.67 38.23 26.12
CA ALA A 84 -46.93 37.18 25.45
C ALA A 84 -47.27 35.83 26.07
N SER A 85 -47.72 34.88 25.27
CA SER A 85 -47.77 33.48 25.67
C SER A 85 -46.49 32.78 25.36
N SER A 86 -45.88 32.13 26.34
CA SER A 86 -44.76 31.19 26.07
C SER A 86 -45.33 29.95 25.36
N SER A 87 -44.73 29.55 24.27
CA SER A 87 -45.04 28.28 23.69
C SER A 87 -43.75 27.47 23.52
N ASP A 88 -43.77 26.29 24.09
CA ASP A 88 -42.73 25.30 23.85
C ASP A 88 -43.22 24.38 22.74
N ALA A 89 -42.41 24.20 21.73
CA ALA A 89 -42.70 23.31 20.61
C ALA A 89 -41.52 22.33 20.39
N ASP A 90 -41.86 21.06 20.31
CA ASP A 90 -40.91 19.98 19.97
C ASP A 90 -41.23 19.40 18.60
N PRO A 91 -40.97 20.13 17.52
CA PRO A 91 -41.29 19.63 16.19
C PRO A 91 -40.42 18.43 15.82
N LEU A 92 -41.06 17.34 15.40
CA LEU A 92 -40.45 16.19 14.77
C LEU A 92 -40.82 16.22 13.28
N THR A 93 -39.82 16.36 12.43
CA THR A 93 -40.04 16.34 10.98
C THR A 93 -39.38 15.10 10.39
N THR A 94 -40.14 14.32 9.66
CA THR A 94 -39.64 13.19 8.86
C THR A 94 -40.02 13.40 7.42
N SER A 95 -39.07 13.23 6.52
CA SER A 95 -39.30 13.37 5.08
C SER A 95 -38.63 12.25 4.28
N ILE A 96 -39.33 11.82 3.24
CA ILE A 96 -38.84 10.90 2.22
C ILE A 96 -38.80 11.66 0.91
N LYS A 97 -37.62 11.75 0.30
CA LYS A 97 -37.44 12.44 -0.98
C LYS A 97 -36.92 11.44 -2.01
N LEU A 98 -37.65 11.30 -3.13
CA LEU A 98 -37.16 10.57 -4.30
C LEU A 98 -36.81 11.60 -5.37
N GLU A 99 -35.61 11.51 -5.90
CA GLU A 99 -35.04 12.44 -6.87
C GLU A 99 -34.44 11.68 -8.05
N GLN A 100 -34.84 12.05 -9.27
CA GLN A 100 -34.30 11.48 -10.50
C GLN A 100 -33.91 12.60 -11.43
N THR A 101 -32.62 12.66 -11.77
CA THR A 101 -32.11 13.56 -12.79
C THR A 101 -32.46 13.01 -14.18
N ILE A 102 -33.27 13.75 -14.92
CA ILE A 102 -33.74 13.33 -16.26
C ILE A 102 -32.75 13.76 -17.33
N LEU A 103 -32.20 14.97 -17.23
CA LEU A 103 -31.28 15.54 -18.21
C LEU A 103 -30.08 16.19 -17.50
N ASP A 104 -28.88 15.69 -17.80
CA ASP A 104 -27.63 16.26 -17.34
C ASP A 104 -26.53 15.92 -18.35
N TYR A 105 -26.07 16.90 -19.10
CA TYR A 105 -25.01 16.74 -20.09
C TYR A 105 -23.62 16.49 -19.46
N GLY A 106 -23.41 16.89 -18.19
CA GLY A 106 -22.15 16.70 -17.48
C GLY A 106 -21.93 15.24 -17.07
N ARG A 107 -23.00 14.47 -16.88
CA ARG A 107 -22.98 13.09 -16.40
C ARG A 107 -22.28 12.14 -17.38
N ASP A 108 -22.58 12.27 -18.68
CA ASP A 108 -21.95 11.45 -19.72
C ASP A 108 -20.46 11.73 -19.83
N LEU A 109 -20.05 13.00 -19.73
CA LEU A 109 -18.65 13.41 -19.72
C LEU A 109 -17.92 12.90 -18.47
N SER A 110 -18.58 12.90 -17.30
CA SER A 110 -18.02 12.34 -16.07
C SER A 110 -17.81 10.83 -16.18
N PHE A 111 -18.75 10.13 -16.79
CA PHE A 111 -18.62 8.68 -17.03
C PHE A 111 -17.45 8.39 -17.99
N GLU A 112 -17.35 9.11 -19.11
CA GLU A 112 -16.23 8.97 -20.05
C GLU A 112 -14.87 9.29 -19.39
N LYS A 113 -14.82 10.36 -18.60
CA LYS A 113 -13.62 10.72 -17.81
C LYS A 113 -13.18 9.57 -16.89
N ASN A 114 -14.10 8.88 -16.23
CA ASN A 114 -13.78 7.78 -15.34
C ASN A 114 -13.33 6.52 -16.10
N LEU A 115 -13.85 6.29 -17.33
CA LEU A 115 -13.31 5.25 -18.22
C LEU A 115 -11.85 5.51 -18.59
N ILE A 116 -11.54 6.75 -19.00
CA ILE A 116 -10.16 7.17 -19.29
C ILE A 116 -9.28 7.09 -18.02
N GLY A 117 -9.86 7.43 -16.87
CA GLY A 117 -9.21 7.30 -15.55
C GLY A 117 -8.76 5.87 -15.24
N LEU A 118 -9.58 4.87 -15.56
CA LEU A 118 -9.24 3.46 -15.42
C LEU A 118 -8.07 3.07 -16.34
N ASP A 119 -8.07 3.52 -17.59
CA ASP A 119 -6.98 3.22 -18.51
C ASP A 119 -5.66 3.90 -18.07
N LEU A 120 -5.74 5.10 -17.49
CA LEU A 120 -4.61 5.76 -16.86
C LEU A 120 -4.09 4.96 -15.66
N ALA A 121 -4.97 4.44 -14.81
CA ALA A 121 -4.58 3.61 -13.67
C ALA A 121 -3.86 2.32 -14.11
N LYS A 122 -4.35 1.66 -15.16
CA LYS A 122 -3.68 0.49 -15.78
C LYS A 122 -2.29 0.84 -16.32
N ALA A 123 -2.15 1.96 -17.01
CA ALA A 123 -0.86 2.42 -17.53
C ALA A 123 0.13 2.75 -16.40
N LYS A 124 -0.34 3.34 -15.30
CA LYS A 124 0.47 3.59 -14.09
C LYS A 124 0.94 2.29 -13.44
N LEU A 125 0.09 1.26 -13.37
CA LEU A 125 0.49 -0.04 -12.84
C LEU A 125 1.63 -0.62 -13.68
N ILE A 126 1.51 -0.67 -15.01
CA ILE A 126 2.55 -1.19 -15.91
C ILE A 126 3.88 -0.45 -15.70
N LYS A 127 3.82 0.88 -15.63
CA LYS A 127 5.02 1.69 -15.33
C LYS A 127 5.61 1.32 -13.97
N LYS A 128 4.78 1.19 -12.95
CA LYS A 128 5.24 0.84 -11.60
C LYS A 128 5.85 -0.55 -11.54
N GLU A 129 5.30 -1.51 -12.27
CA GLU A 129 5.87 -2.86 -12.41
C GLU A 129 7.28 -2.80 -12.99
N GLN A 130 7.48 -2.04 -14.05
CA GLN A 130 8.79 -1.84 -14.67
C GLN A 130 9.79 -1.19 -13.69
N ASP A 131 9.40 -0.12 -13.00
CA ASP A 131 10.24 0.59 -12.05
C ASP A 131 10.67 -0.31 -10.87
N VAL A 132 9.74 -1.09 -10.33
CA VAL A 132 10.00 -2.00 -9.21
C VAL A 132 10.89 -3.16 -9.63
N LEU A 133 10.63 -3.78 -10.79
CA LEU A 133 11.47 -4.88 -11.30
C LEU A 133 12.87 -4.39 -11.66
N TYR A 134 12.99 -3.21 -12.27
CA TYR A 134 14.30 -2.61 -12.52
C TYR A 134 15.09 -2.38 -11.24
N SER A 135 14.45 -1.81 -10.22
CA SER A 135 15.09 -1.60 -8.91
C SER A 135 15.52 -2.92 -8.27
N ALA A 136 14.72 -3.99 -8.40
CA ALA A 136 15.07 -5.31 -7.89
C ALA A 136 16.29 -5.90 -8.61
N ILE A 137 16.40 -5.73 -9.93
CA ILE A 137 17.57 -6.15 -10.71
C ILE A 137 18.82 -5.40 -10.27
N ASP A 138 18.72 -4.09 -10.11
CA ASP A 138 19.84 -3.24 -9.67
C ASP A 138 20.36 -3.68 -8.30
N VAL A 139 19.46 -3.83 -7.31
CA VAL A 139 19.82 -4.28 -5.97
C VAL A 139 20.44 -5.68 -5.98
N PHE A 140 19.87 -6.61 -6.76
CA PHE A 140 20.40 -7.97 -6.87
C PHE A 140 21.79 -7.99 -7.49
N THR A 141 22.01 -7.21 -8.54
CA THR A 141 23.33 -7.10 -9.22
C THR A 141 24.37 -6.48 -8.30
N ASN A 142 24.00 -5.42 -7.57
CA ASN A 142 24.87 -4.79 -6.58
C ASN A 142 25.23 -5.73 -5.43
N LEU A 143 24.31 -6.60 -5.01
CA LEU A 143 24.58 -7.64 -4.00
C LEU A 143 25.62 -8.65 -4.50
N ILE A 144 25.48 -9.13 -5.74
CA ILE A 144 26.47 -10.04 -6.36
C ILE A 144 27.82 -9.36 -6.42
N LEU A 145 27.89 -8.13 -6.92
CA LEU A 145 29.12 -7.36 -7.01
C LEU A 145 29.81 -7.18 -5.63
N ALA A 146 29.02 -6.87 -4.61
CA ALA A 146 29.54 -6.74 -3.24
C ALA A 146 30.10 -8.07 -2.70
N ARG A 147 29.44 -9.19 -2.97
CA ARG A 147 29.91 -10.53 -2.60
C ARG A 147 31.23 -10.88 -3.30
N GLU A 148 31.35 -10.61 -4.60
CA GLU A 148 32.59 -10.84 -5.34
C GLU A 148 33.72 -9.96 -4.83
N LYS A 149 33.50 -8.68 -4.59
CA LYS A 149 34.47 -7.77 -3.97
C LYS A 149 34.94 -8.30 -2.61
N LEU A 150 34.04 -8.79 -1.77
CA LEU A 150 34.38 -9.38 -0.48
C LEU A 150 35.25 -10.64 -0.65
N SER A 151 34.91 -11.51 -1.60
CA SER A 151 35.68 -12.71 -1.93
C SER A 151 37.11 -12.38 -2.36
N ILE A 152 37.26 -11.40 -3.26
CA ILE A 152 38.58 -10.92 -3.74
C ILE A 152 39.38 -10.34 -2.57
N ASN A 153 38.78 -9.48 -1.74
CA ASN A 153 39.44 -8.87 -0.62
C ASN A 153 39.92 -9.91 0.41
N ARG A 154 39.15 -10.95 0.67
CA ARG A 154 39.55 -12.07 1.55
C ARG A 154 40.73 -12.84 0.96
N LYS A 155 40.75 -13.10 -0.35
CA LYS A 155 41.85 -13.74 -1.04
C LYS A 155 43.12 -12.88 -0.95
N ASN A 156 42.98 -11.57 -1.19
CA ASN A 156 44.10 -10.63 -1.08
C ASN A 156 44.67 -10.58 0.35
N LEU A 157 43.82 -10.52 1.37
CA LEU A 157 44.22 -10.55 2.75
C LEU A 157 45.02 -11.82 3.09
N ASN A 158 44.54 -12.99 2.65
CA ASN A 158 45.25 -14.25 2.84
C ASN A 158 46.62 -14.27 2.14
N LEU A 159 46.71 -13.70 0.93
CA LEU A 159 47.97 -13.58 0.20
C LEU A 159 48.98 -12.68 0.95
N LEU A 160 48.52 -11.51 1.39
CA LEU A 160 49.37 -10.56 2.14
C LEU A 160 49.83 -11.16 3.49
N ASN A 161 48.97 -11.90 4.19
CA ASN A 161 49.37 -12.58 5.42
C ASN A 161 50.47 -13.63 5.18
N ARG A 162 50.36 -14.42 4.09
CA ARG A 162 51.41 -15.38 3.70
C ARG A 162 52.70 -14.68 3.31
N GLN A 163 52.62 -13.58 2.59
CA GLN A 163 53.80 -12.79 2.23
C GLN A 163 54.48 -12.24 3.47
N LEU A 164 53.73 -11.66 4.41
CA LEU A 164 54.24 -11.16 5.68
C LEU A 164 54.92 -12.26 6.49
N GLU A 165 54.36 -13.47 6.55
CA GLU A 165 54.94 -14.61 7.23
C GLU A 165 56.27 -15.02 6.58
N ASN A 166 56.33 -15.10 5.25
CA ASN A 166 57.54 -15.39 4.52
C ASN A 166 58.63 -14.32 4.73
N ASP A 167 58.27 -13.05 4.71
CA ASP A 167 59.20 -11.93 4.92
C ASP A 167 59.76 -11.92 6.35
N LYS A 168 58.94 -12.26 7.35
CA LYS A 168 59.42 -12.48 8.74
C LYS A 168 60.46 -13.60 8.82
N ILE A 169 60.23 -14.75 8.18
CA ILE A 169 61.15 -15.87 8.17
C ILE A 169 62.49 -15.47 7.47
N ARG A 170 62.41 -14.68 6.40
CA ARG A 170 63.54 -14.18 5.68
C ARG A 170 64.38 -13.19 6.53
N LEU A 171 63.66 -12.31 7.25
CA LEU A 171 64.32 -11.38 8.20
C LEU A 171 65.07 -12.14 9.31
N ASP A 172 64.38 -13.13 9.92
CA ASP A 172 64.99 -13.96 10.99
C ASP A 172 66.21 -14.71 10.50
N ARG A 173 66.34 -15.03 9.22
CA ARG A 173 67.43 -15.66 8.58
C ARG A 173 68.55 -14.67 8.09
N GLY A 174 68.31 -13.36 8.28
CA GLY A 174 69.24 -12.32 7.81
C GLY A 174 69.32 -12.18 6.29
N GLN A 175 68.25 -12.56 5.55
CA GLN A 175 68.24 -12.50 4.10
C GLN A 175 67.65 -11.18 3.56
N ILE A 176 67.07 -10.37 4.41
CA ILE A 176 66.56 -9.01 4.18
C ILE A 176 66.82 -8.16 5.41
#